data_a43c7f73cab698562c2d1416996d1673
#
_entry.id   a43c7f73cab698562c2d1416996d1673
#
_cell.length_a   1.000
_cell.length_b   1.000
_cell.length_c   1.000
_cell.angle_alpha   90.00
_cell.angle_beta   90.00
_cell.angle_gamma   90.00
#
_symmetry.space_group_name_H-M   'P 1'
#
loop_
_entity.id
_entity.type
_entity.pdbx_description
1 polymer ?
#
loop_
_entity_poly.entity_id
_entity_poly.type
_entity_poly.pdbx_seq_one_letter_code
_entity_poly.pdbx_strand_id
1 'polypeptide(L)'
;MKAYEVPGIRQYLILIAASLAVSISCAAQQPVGPQSGAPAPVAPRPAASPQAGANERITVPSGTRVGVVLQNGISTRSAKPGDSVYLQTSFPITQNNRIVIPVGSYLRGELLESKRPGKVKGKGEFRLRLDTLILPNGYTVSLNAAPRSADSGGKETMDSEGKVTGGGGKGKDVGTVAQTTAAGAGIGAIANGVKGLGIGAGIGAAAGLAAVLLTRGPEAELPRGSTLDVVLEHDLFLDSSQVQFSNLGQFQPVIQSPVRPQQPEP
;
A
#
# COMPACT_ATOMS: atom_id res chain seq x y z
N MET A 1 -15.11 -41.68 -16.97
CA MET A 1 -14.76 -40.74 -18.04
C MET A 1 -16.05 -40.08 -18.49
N LYS A 2 -16.38 -38.90 -18.03
CA LYS A 2 -17.53 -38.10 -18.50
C LYS A 2 -16.98 -36.83 -19.13
N ALA A 3 -17.21 -36.76 -20.46
CA ALA A 3 -16.86 -35.60 -21.27
C ALA A 3 -17.80 -34.43 -20.91
N TYR A 4 -17.22 -33.27 -20.63
CA TYR A 4 -17.96 -32.01 -20.49
C TYR A 4 -18.12 -31.38 -21.88
N GLU A 5 -19.32 -31.40 -22.38
CA GLU A 5 -19.75 -30.70 -23.60
C GLU A 5 -20.04 -29.24 -23.22
N VAL A 6 -19.36 -28.30 -23.89
CA VAL A 6 -19.58 -26.86 -23.73
C VAL A 6 -20.53 -26.40 -24.85
N PRO A 7 -21.78 -26.02 -24.58
CA PRO A 7 -22.67 -25.45 -25.57
C PRO A 7 -22.45 -23.94 -25.71
N GLY A 8 -22.04 -23.44 -26.88
CA GLY A 8 -22.01 -21.99 -27.10
C GLY A 8 -21.24 -21.46 -28.28
N ILE A 9 -20.52 -22.30 -29.03
CA ILE A 9 -19.66 -21.80 -30.16
C ILE A 9 -20.36 -21.80 -31.53
N ARG A 10 -21.59 -22.30 -31.63
CA ARG A 10 -22.27 -22.41 -32.93
C ARG A 10 -23.16 -21.22 -33.35
N GLN A 11 -23.35 -20.21 -32.49
CA GLN A 11 -24.24 -19.07 -32.80
C GLN A 11 -23.52 -17.81 -33.30
N TYR A 12 -22.20 -17.74 -33.30
CA TYR A 12 -21.46 -16.55 -33.75
C TYR A 12 -20.98 -16.58 -35.20
N LEU A 13 -21.27 -17.67 -35.97
CA LEU A 13 -20.81 -17.84 -37.34
C LEU A 13 -21.86 -17.52 -38.42
N ILE A 14 -23.05 -17.06 -38.10
CA ILE A 14 -24.15 -16.78 -39.05
C ILE A 14 -24.42 -15.30 -39.31
N LEU A 15 -23.73 -14.38 -38.69
CA LEU A 15 -24.03 -12.91 -38.79
C LEU A 15 -22.98 -12.12 -39.63
N ILE A 16 -22.06 -12.75 -40.35
CA ILE A 16 -21.05 -12.03 -41.18
C ILE A 16 -21.30 -12.19 -42.69
N ALA A 17 -22.42 -12.72 -43.14
CA ALA A 17 -22.70 -12.92 -44.55
C ALA A 17 -23.95 -12.21 -45.02
N ALA A 18 -24.11 -10.89 -44.81
CA ALA A 18 -25.14 -10.11 -45.52
C ALA A 18 -24.87 -8.59 -45.34
N SER A 19 -23.95 -8.01 -46.14
CA SER A 19 -24.04 -6.61 -46.59
C SER A 19 -22.94 -6.26 -47.56
N LEU A 20 -23.01 -6.83 -48.76
CA LEU A 20 -22.28 -6.40 -49.94
C LEU A 20 -23.33 -6.17 -51.05
N ALA A 21 -23.90 -4.99 -51.13
CA ALA A 21 -24.69 -4.53 -52.25
C ALA A 21 -24.42 -3.05 -52.48
N VAL A 22 -23.52 -2.77 -53.42
CA VAL A 22 -23.70 -1.98 -54.61
C VAL A 22 -24.43 -0.64 -54.46
N SER A 23 -23.67 0.44 -54.65
CA SER A 23 -24.21 1.71 -55.17
C SER A 23 -23.18 2.28 -56.15
N ILE A 24 -23.40 1.99 -57.43
CA ILE A 24 -22.85 2.71 -58.57
C ILE A 24 -23.70 3.96 -58.69
N SER A 25 -23.14 5.16 -58.51
CA SER A 25 -23.75 6.41 -58.88
C SER A 25 -22.84 7.17 -59.83
N CYS A 26 -23.45 7.36 -60.93
CA CYS A 26 -23.18 8.07 -62.17
C CYS A 26 -22.36 9.38 -62.01
N ALA A 27 -21.26 9.45 -62.76
CA ALA A 27 -20.47 10.65 -62.97
C ALA A 27 -21.18 11.53 -64.03
N ALA A 28 -21.61 12.73 -63.62
CA ALA A 28 -21.95 13.77 -64.57
C ALA A 28 -20.71 14.65 -64.80
N GLN A 29 -20.17 14.59 -66.03
CA GLN A 29 -19.11 15.46 -66.52
C GLN A 29 -19.69 16.87 -66.73
N GLN A 30 -19.09 17.89 -66.12
CA GLN A 30 -19.30 19.29 -66.47
C GLN A 30 -18.16 19.78 -67.34
N PRO A 31 -18.44 20.64 -68.37
CA PRO A 31 -17.40 21.08 -69.30
C PRO A 31 -16.48 22.12 -68.67
N VAL A 32 -15.20 21.94 -68.98
CA VAL A 32 -14.08 22.81 -68.58
C VAL A 32 -14.15 24.09 -69.44
N GLY A 33 -14.38 25.24 -68.78
CA GLY A 33 -14.09 26.54 -69.30
C GLY A 33 -12.68 27.02 -68.88
N PRO A 34 -11.92 27.69 -69.76
CA PRO A 34 -10.60 28.13 -69.41
C PRO A 34 -10.66 29.38 -68.51
N GLN A 35 -10.40 29.22 -67.24
CA GLN A 35 -10.12 30.38 -66.35
C GLN A 35 -8.59 30.53 -66.23
N SER A 36 -8.15 31.54 -66.98
CA SER A 36 -6.87 32.17 -66.77
C SER A 36 -6.97 33.00 -65.48
N GLY A 37 -6.42 32.50 -64.41
CA GLY A 37 -6.32 33.18 -63.12
C GLY A 37 -4.89 32.98 -62.54
N ALA A 38 -4.16 34.05 -62.45
CA ALA A 38 -2.83 34.11 -61.86
C ALA A 38 -2.80 33.46 -60.43
N PRO A 39 -1.73 32.78 -60.06
CA PRO A 39 -1.64 32.21 -58.72
C PRO A 39 -1.58 33.33 -57.67
N ALA A 40 -2.61 33.40 -56.84
CA ALA A 40 -2.57 34.25 -55.64
C ALA A 40 -1.44 33.77 -54.71
N PRO A 41 -0.71 34.69 -54.06
CA PRO A 41 0.36 34.32 -53.14
C PRO A 41 -0.29 33.55 -51.99
N VAL A 42 0.11 32.27 -51.85
CA VAL A 42 -0.24 31.42 -50.73
C VAL A 42 0.39 32.05 -49.49
N ALA A 43 -0.42 32.70 -48.67
CA ALA A 43 0.02 33.15 -47.36
C ALA A 43 0.56 31.93 -46.58
N PRO A 44 1.75 32.03 -45.97
CA PRO A 44 2.28 30.93 -45.19
C PRO A 44 1.28 30.59 -44.11
N ARG A 45 0.70 29.40 -44.19
CA ARG A 45 -0.12 28.82 -43.14
C ARG A 45 0.72 28.87 -41.85
N PRO A 46 0.27 29.50 -40.77
CA PRO A 46 1.01 29.43 -39.52
C PRO A 46 1.26 27.96 -39.24
N ALA A 47 2.54 27.56 -39.15
CA ALA A 47 2.89 26.25 -38.70
C ALA A 47 2.22 26.08 -37.34
N ALA A 48 1.30 25.10 -37.24
CA ALA A 48 0.71 24.76 -35.98
C ALA A 48 1.85 24.49 -35.02
N SER A 49 2.07 25.41 -34.10
CA SER A 49 3.00 25.22 -33.00
C SER A 49 2.70 23.86 -32.38
N PRO A 50 3.70 23.03 -32.14
CA PRO A 50 3.44 21.80 -31.36
C PRO A 50 2.74 22.27 -30.09
N GLN A 51 1.54 21.78 -29.85
CA GLN A 51 0.86 21.98 -28.57
C GLN A 51 1.75 21.35 -27.52
N ALA A 52 2.67 22.15 -26.96
CA ALA A 52 3.38 21.86 -25.74
C ALA A 52 2.31 21.85 -24.64
N GLY A 53 1.81 20.66 -24.31
CA GLY A 53 0.76 20.53 -23.31
C GLY A 53 0.16 19.15 -23.19
N ALA A 54 0.71 18.14 -23.85
CA ALA A 54 0.48 16.79 -23.39
C ALA A 54 1.27 16.62 -22.09
N ASN A 55 0.59 16.75 -20.93
CA ASN A 55 1.19 16.44 -19.64
C ASN A 55 1.81 15.04 -19.75
N GLU A 56 3.13 14.99 -19.93
CA GLU A 56 3.88 13.76 -19.99
C GLU A 56 3.65 13.04 -18.67
N ARG A 57 2.97 11.90 -18.72
CA ARG A 57 2.71 11.09 -17.54
C ARG A 57 3.87 10.16 -17.31
N ILE A 58 4.37 10.14 -16.10
CA ILE A 58 5.36 9.19 -15.64
C ILE A 58 4.61 8.03 -15.00
N THR A 59 4.89 6.81 -15.47
CA THR A 59 4.27 5.61 -14.90
C THR A 59 5.27 4.93 -13.97
N VAL A 60 4.87 4.74 -12.72
CA VAL A 60 5.56 3.85 -11.78
C VAL A 60 4.87 2.50 -11.84
N PRO A 61 5.53 1.42 -12.28
CA PRO A 61 4.88 0.15 -12.50
C PRO A 61 4.41 -0.49 -11.19
N SER A 62 3.35 -1.27 -11.28
CA SER A 62 2.91 -2.18 -10.22
C SER A 62 4.06 -3.12 -9.83
N GLY A 63 4.07 -3.56 -8.57
CA GLY A 63 5.19 -4.33 -8.02
C GLY A 63 6.37 -3.48 -7.53
N THR A 64 6.38 -2.17 -7.77
CA THR A 64 7.39 -1.27 -7.21
C THR A 64 7.32 -1.27 -5.69
N ARG A 65 8.49 -1.46 -5.05
CA ARG A 65 8.62 -1.43 -3.58
C ARG A 65 8.94 -0.02 -3.10
N VAL A 66 8.24 0.39 -2.06
CA VAL A 66 8.42 1.70 -1.41
C VAL A 66 8.70 1.46 0.06
N GLY A 67 9.90 1.81 0.51
CA GLY A 67 10.26 1.77 1.93
C GLY A 67 9.66 2.95 2.67
N VAL A 68 8.92 2.68 3.74
CA VAL A 68 8.18 3.69 4.50
C VAL A 68 8.34 3.49 6.00
N VAL A 69 8.15 4.55 6.76
CA VAL A 69 8.17 4.57 8.23
C VAL A 69 6.81 5.00 8.75
N LEU A 70 6.27 4.23 9.67
CA LEU A 70 4.98 4.47 10.30
C LEU A 70 5.03 5.70 11.21
N GLN A 71 4.12 6.65 11.02
CA GLN A 71 4.06 7.89 11.78
C GLN A 71 3.10 7.83 12.97
N ASN A 72 2.08 6.98 12.91
CA ASN A 72 1.16 6.71 14.02
C ASN A 72 1.13 5.22 14.36
N GLY A 73 1.33 4.87 15.63
CA GLY A 73 1.28 3.48 16.07
C GLY A 73 -0.12 2.87 15.92
N ILE A 74 -0.16 1.59 15.59
CA ILE A 74 -1.39 0.80 15.41
C ILE A 74 -1.33 -0.40 16.34
N SER A 75 -2.41 -0.65 17.07
CA SER A 75 -2.54 -1.83 17.94
C SER A 75 -3.95 -2.39 17.84
N THR A 76 -4.07 -3.71 17.73
CA THR A 76 -5.38 -4.40 17.73
C THR A 76 -6.19 -4.14 19.00
N ARG A 77 -5.56 -3.61 20.04
CA ARG A 77 -6.25 -3.21 21.27
C ARG A 77 -7.16 -2.00 21.08
N SER A 78 -6.73 -1.01 20.30
CA SER A 78 -7.42 0.27 20.12
C SER A 78 -7.95 0.49 18.72
N ALA A 79 -7.28 -0.06 17.71
CA ALA A 79 -7.54 0.18 16.31
C ALA A 79 -8.89 -0.40 15.86
N LYS A 80 -9.60 0.36 15.05
CA LYS A 80 -10.90 0.02 14.45
C LYS A 80 -10.81 0.06 12.93
N PRO A 81 -11.62 -0.73 12.22
CA PRO A 81 -11.80 -0.55 10.78
C PRO A 81 -12.19 0.91 10.46
N GLY A 82 -11.58 1.49 9.43
CA GLY A 82 -11.75 2.89 9.07
C GLY A 82 -10.73 3.86 9.68
N ASP A 83 -9.91 3.42 10.64
CA ASP A 83 -8.88 4.29 11.22
C ASP A 83 -7.81 4.62 10.16
N SER A 84 -7.44 5.91 10.10
CA SER A 84 -6.42 6.38 9.16
C SER A 84 -5.01 6.05 9.67
N VAL A 85 -4.17 5.64 8.71
CA VAL A 85 -2.76 5.29 8.93
C VAL A 85 -1.90 6.23 8.11
N TYR A 86 -0.85 6.77 8.71
CA TYR A 86 0.08 7.69 8.07
C TYR A 86 1.48 7.10 8.06
N LEU A 87 2.09 7.09 6.88
CA LEU A 87 3.45 6.60 6.68
C LEU A 87 4.23 7.67 5.92
N GLN A 88 5.55 7.62 6.02
CA GLN A 88 6.44 8.54 5.32
C GLN A 88 7.51 7.75 4.57
N THR A 89 7.80 8.11 3.33
CA THR A 89 8.84 7.46 2.53
C THR A 89 10.22 7.71 3.13
N SER A 90 10.99 6.63 3.29
CA SER A 90 12.37 6.65 3.80
C SER A 90 13.42 6.65 2.69
N PHE A 91 13.07 6.17 1.49
CA PHE A 91 13.94 6.14 0.32
C PHE A 91 13.25 6.73 -0.89
N PRO A 92 14.01 7.40 -1.80
CA PRO A 92 13.44 7.94 -3.02
C PRO A 92 13.16 6.81 -4.03
N ILE A 93 12.08 6.94 -4.79
CA ILE A 93 11.81 6.09 -5.95
C ILE A 93 12.18 6.85 -7.21
N THR A 94 12.98 6.20 -8.06
CA THR A 94 13.46 6.78 -9.32
C THR A 94 12.90 6.01 -10.52
N GLN A 95 12.53 6.75 -11.55
CA GLN A 95 12.15 6.21 -12.86
C GLN A 95 12.85 7.03 -13.95
N ASN A 96 13.41 6.34 -14.93
CA ASN A 96 14.10 6.99 -16.06
C ASN A 96 15.15 8.01 -15.59
N ASN A 97 15.95 7.66 -14.58
CA ASN A 97 16.98 8.52 -13.97
C ASN A 97 16.44 9.82 -13.34
N ARG A 98 15.16 9.86 -13.00
CA ARG A 98 14.48 10.98 -12.35
C ARG A 98 13.82 10.48 -11.06
N ILE A 99 13.90 11.29 -10.00
CA ILE A 99 13.16 11.01 -8.76
C ILE A 99 11.68 11.30 -9.02
N VAL A 100 10.84 10.30 -8.80
CA VAL A 100 9.38 10.40 -8.97
C VAL A 100 8.64 10.45 -7.63
N ILE A 101 9.17 9.78 -6.62
CA ILE A 101 8.67 9.87 -5.24
C ILE A 101 9.89 10.18 -4.35
N PRO A 102 10.02 11.41 -3.87
CA PRO A 102 11.13 11.79 -3.00
C PRO A 102 10.96 11.25 -1.58
N VAL A 103 12.05 11.23 -0.84
CA VAL A 103 12.03 10.98 0.60
C VAL A 103 11.15 12.02 1.29
N GLY A 104 10.41 11.58 2.31
CA GLY A 104 9.52 12.47 3.07
C GLY A 104 8.14 12.67 2.44
N SER A 105 7.85 11.99 1.33
CA SER A 105 6.47 11.90 0.85
C SER A 105 5.61 11.18 1.85
N TYR A 106 4.35 11.60 2.01
CA TYR A 106 3.42 10.95 2.90
C TYR A 106 2.53 9.96 2.14
N LEU A 107 2.36 8.79 2.72
CA LEU A 107 1.33 7.84 2.31
C LEU A 107 0.26 7.81 3.39
N ARG A 108 -0.97 7.96 2.96
CA ARG A 108 -2.14 7.74 3.80
C ARG A 108 -2.78 6.43 3.42
N GLY A 109 -3.28 5.74 4.42
CA GLY A 109 -4.03 4.51 4.24
C GLY A 109 -5.13 4.38 5.27
N GLU A 110 -5.82 3.26 5.18
CA GLU A 110 -6.95 2.91 6.01
C GLU A 110 -6.79 1.49 6.55
N LEU A 111 -7.24 1.30 7.77
CA LEU A 111 -7.35 0.00 8.38
C LEU A 111 -8.64 -0.68 7.90
N LEU A 112 -8.51 -1.72 7.08
CA LEU A 112 -9.66 -2.44 6.53
C LEU A 112 -10.31 -3.36 7.55
N GLU A 113 -9.48 -4.02 8.34
CA GLU A 113 -9.92 -5.03 9.32
C GLU A 113 -9.05 -4.96 10.57
N SER A 114 -9.67 -5.13 11.72
CA SER A 114 -8.98 -5.25 13.01
C SER A 114 -9.67 -6.31 13.85
N LYS A 115 -8.90 -7.34 14.23
CA LYS A 115 -9.38 -8.45 15.05
C LYS A 115 -8.53 -8.59 16.30
N ARG A 116 -9.16 -8.49 17.45
CA ARG A 116 -8.51 -8.70 18.74
C ARG A 116 -8.20 -10.17 18.98
N PRO A 117 -7.13 -10.49 19.71
CA PRO A 117 -6.82 -11.86 20.08
C PRO A 117 -7.92 -12.46 20.95
N GLY A 118 -8.23 -13.74 20.69
CA GLY A 118 -9.16 -14.50 21.51
C GLY A 118 -8.61 -14.86 22.89
N LYS A 119 -9.47 -15.24 23.81
CA LYS A 119 -9.07 -15.64 25.17
C LYS A 119 -8.32 -16.98 25.22
N VAL A 120 -8.69 -17.94 24.37
CA VAL A 120 -8.13 -19.31 24.40
C VAL A 120 -7.25 -19.59 23.20
N LYS A 121 -7.62 -19.08 22.03
CA LYS A 121 -6.89 -19.23 20.76
C LYS A 121 -7.10 -17.99 19.92
N GLY A 122 -6.09 -17.65 19.18
CA GLY A 122 -6.14 -16.57 18.21
C GLY A 122 -5.13 -15.49 18.55
N LYS A 123 -4.58 -14.93 17.51
CA LYS A 123 -3.68 -13.77 17.54
C LYS A 123 -4.46 -12.54 17.15
N GLY A 124 -3.99 -11.38 17.56
CA GLY A 124 -4.46 -10.12 17.01
C GLY A 124 -4.08 -10.03 15.55
N GLU A 125 -4.96 -9.51 14.71
CA GLU A 125 -4.76 -9.38 13.28
C GLU A 125 -5.33 -8.05 12.82
N PHE A 126 -4.66 -7.39 11.90
CA PHE A 126 -5.22 -6.25 11.18
C PHE A 126 -4.71 -6.20 9.73
N ARG A 127 -5.48 -5.58 8.86
CA ARG A 127 -5.16 -5.42 7.44
C ARG A 127 -5.17 -3.94 7.09
N LEU A 128 -4.12 -3.51 6.40
CA LEU A 128 -3.91 -2.14 5.94
C LEU A 128 -3.99 -2.07 4.43
N ARG A 129 -4.54 -0.98 3.92
CA ARG A 129 -4.47 -0.58 2.52
C ARG A 129 -4.07 0.88 2.45
N LEU A 130 -3.19 1.19 1.51
CA LEU A 130 -2.75 2.56 1.26
C LEU A 130 -3.44 3.06 0.01
N ASP A 131 -4.04 4.24 0.10
CA ASP A 131 -4.92 4.80 -0.92
C ASP A 131 -4.45 6.15 -1.49
N THR A 132 -3.60 6.86 -0.76
CA THR A 132 -3.22 8.23 -1.12
C THR A 132 -1.72 8.45 -0.94
N LEU A 133 -1.09 9.04 -1.96
CA LEU A 133 0.28 9.54 -1.91
C LEU A 133 0.25 11.06 -1.95
N ILE A 134 0.96 11.70 -1.05
CA ILE A 134 1.12 13.15 -0.96
C ILE A 134 2.60 13.47 -1.07
N LEU A 135 3.00 14.13 -2.13
CA LEU A 135 4.38 14.55 -2.36
C LEU A 135 4.71 15.80 -1.54
N PRO A 136 5.99 16.10 -1.28
CA PRO A 136 6.40 17.26 -0.47
C PRO A 136 5.97 18.63 -1.06
N ASN A 137 5.68 18.70 -2.35
CA ASN A 137 5.14 19.89 -3.00
C ASN A 137 3.61 20.03 -2.85
N GLY A 138 2.95 19.12 -2.12
CA GLY A 138 1.50 19.11 -1.93
C GLY A 138 0.72 18.38 -3.04
N TYR A 139 1.39 17.92 -4.10
CA TYR A 139 0.72 17.11 -5.12
C TYR A 139 0.20 15.80 -4.54
N THR A 140 -1.08 15.57 -4.70
CA THR A 140 -1.78 14.41 -4.13
C THR A 140 -2.30 13.52 -5.25
N VAL A 141 -2.03 12.24 -5.15
CA VAL A 141 -2.47 11.24 -6.13
C VAL A 141 -2.99 10.00 -5.43
N SER A 142 -4.02 9.40 -6.01
CA SER A 142 -4.54 8.11 -5.54
C SER A 142 -3.60 7.00 -5.96
N LEU A 143 -3.32 6.08 -5.03
CA LEU A 143 -2.56 4.87 -5.28
C LEU A 143 -3.32 3.67 -4.72
N ASN A 144 -2.93 2.48 -5.12
CA ASN A 144 -3.35 1.26 -4.47
C ASN A 144 -2.11 0.46 -4.11
N ALA A 145 -1.87 0.33 -2.82
CA ALA A 145 -0.68 -0.33 -2.33
C ALA A 145 -0.95 -1.05 -1.01
N ALA A 146 -0.27 -2.16 -0.82
CA ALA A 146 -0.36 -2.95 0.39
C ALA A 146 1.03 -3.16 1.01
N PRO A 147 1.15 -3.15 2.34
CA PRO A 147 2.38 -3.54 2.99
C PRO A 147 2.64 -5.03 2.80
N ARG A 148 3.91 -5.40 2.59
CA ARG A 148 4.37 -6.79 2.37
C ARG A 148 5.28 -7.29 3.46
N SER A 149 6.00 -6.39 4.10
CA SER A 149 6.85 -6.71 5.25
C SER A 149 6.84 -5.55 6.23
N ALA A 150 7.06 -5.85 7.50
CA ALA A 150 7.24 -4.87 8.55
C ALA A 150 8.40 -5.28 9.45
N ASP A 151 9.25 -4.32 9.76
CA ASP A 151 10.24 -4.43 10.83
C ASP A 151 9.80 -3.47 11.95
N SER A 152 9.11 -4.04 12.93
CA SER A 152 8.62 -3.35 14.12
C SER A 152 9.53 -3.53 15.33
N GLY A 153 10.65 -4.28 15.15
CA GLY A 153 11.45 -4.77 16.27
C GLY A 153 10.72 -5.80 17.14
N GLY A 154 9.50 -6.19 16.74
CA GLY A 154 8.65 -7.17 17.39
C GLY A 154 8.69 -8.54 16.72
N LYS A 155 7.70 -9.35 17.05
CA LYS A 155 7.53 -10.71 16.51
C LYS A 155 6.33 -10.80 15.57
N GLU A 156 5.84 -9.68 15.11
CA GLU A 156 4.72 -9.61 14.19
C GLU A 156 5.12 -10.24 12.85
N THR A 157 4.20 -10.97 12.28
CA THR A 157 4.33 -11.54 10.94
C THR A 157 3.37 -10.84 9.99
N MET A 158 3.83 -10.57 8.79
CA MET A 158 3.02 -9.96 7.73
C MET A 158 2.91 -10.95 6.58
N ASP A 159 1.73 -11.06 6.02
CA ASP A 159 1.49 -11.87 4.83
C ASP A 159 1.48 -11.02 3.54
N SER A 160 1.39 -11.70 2.41
CA SER A 160 1.39 -11.06 1.10
C SER A 160 0.14 -10.21 0.81
N GLU A 161 -0.88 -10.25 1.65
CA GLU A 161 -2.11 -9.48 1.52
C GLU A 161 -2.14 -8.22 2.41
N GLY A 162 -1.02 -7.87 3.02
CA GLY A 162 -0.93 -6.73 3.94
C GLY A 162 -1.56 -6.99 5.31
N LYS A 163 -1.78 -8.25 5.66
CA LYS A 163 -2.32 -8.65 6.96
C LYS A 163 -1.20 -8.80 7.96
N VAL A 164 -1.25 -8.03 9.02
CA VAL A 164 -0.33 -8.10 10.16
C VAL A 164 -0.93 -8.98 11.23
N THR A 165 -0.16 -9.95 11.68
CA THR A 165 -0.57 -10.89 12.74
C THR A 165 0.38 -10.75 13.93
N GLY A 166 -0.18 -10.66 15.13
CA GLY A 166 0.58 -10.58 16.37
C GLY A 166 1.55 -11.74 16.54
N GLY A 167 2.78 -11.42 16.87
CA GLY A 167 3.86 -12.38 16.96
C GLY A 167 3.93 -13.06 18.31
N GLY A 168 4.42 -14.27 18.31
CA GLY A 168 4.91 -14.96 19.46
C GLY A 168 3.86 -15.55 20.37
N GLY A 169 3.81 -16.26 21.17
CA GLY A 169 2.94 -16.91 22.10
C GLY A 169 3.55 -18.25 22.53
N LYS A 170 3.79 -19.15 21.58
CA LYS A 170 4.18 -20.52 21.92
C LYS A 170 5.41 -20.62 22.82
N GLY A 171 6.47 -19.85 22.54
CA GLY A 171 7.67 -19.86 23.40
C GLY A 171 7.43 -19.21 24.76
N LYS A 172 6.60 -18.16 24.82
CA LYS A 172 6.27 -17.47 26.06
C LYS A 172 5.31 -18.33 26.91
N ASP A 173 4.36 -18.99 26.27
CA ASP A 173 3.41 -19.88 26.93
C ASP A 173 4.13 -21.11 27.53
N VAL A 174 5.02 -21.74 26.76
CA VAL A 174 5.87 -22.84 27.26
C VAL A 174 6.77 -22.36 28.40
N GLY A 175 7.36 -21.18 28.25
CA GLY A 175 8.18 -20.58 29.31
C GLY A 175 7.41 -20.33 30.60
N THR A 176 6.18 -19.83 30.50
CA THR A 176 5.30 -19.59 31.66
C THR A 176 4.94 -20.89 32.37
N VAL A 177 4.55 -21.92 31.63
CA VAL A 177 4.23 -23.23 32.20
C VAL A 177 5.49 -23.86 32.86
N ALA A 178 6.63 -23.81 32.17
CA ALA A 178 7.87 -24.34 32.71
C ALA A 178 8.31 -23.61 34.00
N GLN A 179 8.20 -22.28 34.02
CA GLN A 179 8.57 -21.46 35.17
C GLN A 179 7.64 -21.70 36.38
N THR A 180 6.32 -21.80 36.18
CA THR A 180 5.36 -22.08 37.24
C THR A 180 5.51 -23.50 37.76
N THR A 181 5.79 -24.48 36.89
CA THR A 181 6.10 -25.86 37.24
C THR A 181 7.34 -25.96 38.10
N ALA A 182 8.43 -25.27 37.71
CA ALA A 182 9.65 -25.26 38.47
C ALA A 182 9.51 -24.57 39.83
N ALA A 183 8.77 -23.47 39.89
CA ALA A 183 8.48 -22.78 41.15
C ALA A 183 7.63 -23.68 42.09
N GLY A 184 6.58 -24.30 41.57
CA GLY A 184 5.75 -25.25 42.34
C GLY A 184 6.54 -26.45 42.83
N ALA A 185 7.40 -27.02 42.01
CA ALA A 185 8.29 -28.11 42.38
C ALA A 185 9.25 -27.70 43.50
N GLY A 186 9.87 -26.51 43.39
CA GLY A 186 10.79 -26.00 44.44
C GLY A 186 10.10 -25.83 45.80
N ILE A 187 8.94 -25.20 45.82
CA ILE A 187 8.16 -25.01 47.05
C ILE A 187 7.75 -26.38 47.62
N GLY A 188 7.24 -27.30 46.78
CA GLY A 188 6.83 -28.63 47.19
C GLY A 188 7.99 -29.46 47.75
N ALA A 189 9.20 -29.36 47.16
CA ALA A 189 10.40 -30.06 47.63
C ALA A 189 10.80 -29.61 49.04
N ILE A 190 10.72 -28.32 49.32
CA ILE A 190 11.04 -27.74 50.65
C ILE A 190 10.02 -28.23 51.67
N ALA A 191 8.74 -28.32 51.29
CA ALA A 191 7.65 -28.69 52.22
C ALA A 191 7.61 -30.20 52.56
N ASN A 192 7.90 -31.10 51.62
CA ASN A 192 7.73 -32.53 51.82
C ASN A 192 8.68 -33.42 50.99
N GLY A 193 9.88 -32.94 50.71
CA GLY A 193 10.91 -33.67 50.00
C GLY A 193 10.50 -34.14 48.61
N VAL A 194 10.92 -35.34 48.21
CA VAL A 194 10.68 -35.88 46.86
C VAL A 194 9.19 -36.06 46.54
N LYS A 195 8.35 -36.39 47.50
CA LYS A 195 6.90 -36.51 47.33
C LYS A 195 6.27 -35.14 47.12
N GLY A 196 6.70 -34.13 47.86
CA GLY A 196 6.26 -32.75 47.71
C GLY A 196 6.69 -32.12 46.37
N LEU A 197 7.89 -32.50 45.85
CA LEU A 197 8.35 -32.06 44.53
C LEU A 197 7.37 -32.49 43.42
N GLY A 198 6.91 -33.73 43.39
CA GLY A 198 5.96 -34.25 42.39
C GLY A 198 4.60 -33.57 42.49
N ILE A 199 4.06 -33.39 43.68
CA ILE A 199 2.77 -32.72 43.91
C ILE A 199 2.86 -31.25 43.57
N GLY A 200 3.93 -30.57 44.00
CA GLY A 200 4.18 -29.13 43.72
C GLY A 200 4.38 -28.85 42.24
N ALA A 201 5.11 -29.71 41.53
CA ALA A 201 5.24 -29.66 40.08
C ALA A 201 3.91 -29.78 39.35
N GLY A 202 3.07 -30.75 39.78
CA GLY A 202 1.73 -30.98 39.22
C GLY A 202 0.79 -29.78 39.42
N ILE A 203 0.77 -29.20 40.62
CA ILE A 203 -0.02 -27.98 40.91
C ILE A 203 0.55 -26.78 40.14
N GLY A 204 1.86 -26.61 40.06
CA GLY A 204 2.50 -25.55 39.31
C GLY A 204 2.26 -25.62 37.81
N ALA A 205 2.27 -26.85 37.24
CA ALA A 205 1.93 -27.08 35.84
C ALA A 205 0.44 -26.79 35.57
N ALA A 206 -0.47 -27.23 36.43
CA ALA A 206 -1.89 -26.93 36.29
C ALA A 206 -2.18 -25.43 36.38
N ALA A 207 -1.57 -24.76 37.34
CA ALA A 207 -1.68 -23.28 37.48
C ALA A 207 -1.10 -22.54 36.27
N GLY A 208 0.04 -22.97 35.74
CA GLY A 208 0.65 -22.44 34.53
C GLY A 208 -0.22 -22.61 33.30
N LEU A 209 -0.78 -23.81 33.11
CA LEU A 209 -1.73 -24.08 32.02
C LEU A 209 -2.98 -23.22 32.14
N ALA A 210 -3.56 -23.12 33.36
CA ALA A 210 -4.70 -22.26 33.59
C ALA A 210 -4.41 -20.78 33.29
N ALA A 211 -3.24 -20.30 33.69
CA ALA A 211 -2.82 -18.93 33.38
C ALA A 211 -2.71 -18.71 31.86
N VAL A 212 -2.09 -19.63 31.12
CA VAL A 212 -1.98 -19.56 29.66
C VAL A 212 -3.35 -19.61 28.97
N LEU A 213 -4.25 -20.46 29.45
CA LEU A 213 -5.60 -20.59 28.87
C LEU A 213 -6.51 -19.41 29.20
N LEU A 214 -6.29 -18.73 30.32
CA LEU A 214 -7.07 -17.56 30.72
C LEU A 214 -6.52 -16.25 30.15
N THR A 215 -5.26 -16.22 29.69
CA THR A 215 -4.68 -15.03 29.06
C THR A 215 -5.16 -14.92 27.60
N ARG A 216 -5.32 -13.69 27.14
CA ARG A 216 -5.56 -13.42 25.71
C ARG A 216 -4.29 -13.70 24.92
N GLY A 217 -4.46 -14.13 23.69
CA GLY A 217 -3.36 -14.30 22.74
C GLY A 217 -2.61 -12.97 22.51
N PRO A 218 -1.47 -13.02 21.80
CA PRO A 218 -0.66 -11.85 21.52
C PRO A 218 -1.42 -10.87 20.62
N GLU A 219 -1.38 -9.61 20.98
CA GLU A 219 -1.90 -8.52 20.16
C GLU A 219 -0.95 -8.27 18.98
N ALA A 220 -1.47 -7.81 17.85
CA ALA A 220 -0.67 -7.26 16.78
C ALA A 220 -0.47 -5.78 17.05
N GLU A 221 0.78 -5.34 17.04
CA GLU A 221 1.15 -3.98 17.33
C GLU A 221 2.28 -3.52 16.40
N LEU A 222 2.06 -2.40 15.71
CA LEU A 222 3.08 -1.68 14.97
C LEU A 222 3.32 -0.35 15.67
N PRO A 223 4.39 -0.20 16.43
CA PRO A 223 4.71 1.06 17.09
C PRO A 223 5.08 2.14 16.05
N ARG A 224 4.93 3.39 16.43
CA ARG A 224 5.46 4.50 15.65
C ARG A 224 6.96 4.30 15.37
N GLY A 225 7.37 4.57 14.15
CA GLY A 225 8.77 4.35 13.72
C GLY A 225 9.05 2.98 13.14
N SER A 226 8.06 2.06 13.14
CA SER A 226 8.21 0.78 12.42
C SER A 226 8.47 1.03 10.93
N THR A 227 9.43 0.32 10.38
CA THR A 227 9.72 0.34 8.94
C THR A 227 8.88 -0.70 8.23
N LEU A 228 8.25 -0.31 7.13
CA LEU A 228 7.44 -1.20 6.30
C LEU A 228 7.91 -1.13 4.85
N ASP A 229 7.88 -2.26 4.17
CA ASP A 229 7.98 -2.32 2.72
C ASP A 229 6.57 -2.42 2.15
N VAL A 230 6.22 -1.44 1.36
CA VAL A 230 4.93 -1.34 0.67
C VAL A 230 5.13 -1.65 -0.80
N VAL A 231 4.21 -2.39 -1.39
CA VAL A 231 4.25 -2.73 -2.83
C VAL A 231 3.02 -2.13 -3.51
N LEU A 232 3.26 -1.45 -4.63
CA LEU A 232 2.18 -0.96 -5.49
C LEU A 232 1.44 -2.15 -6.11
N GLU A 233 0.13 -2.20 -5.96
CA GLU A 233 -0.72 -3.23 -6.57
C GLU A 233 -1.11 -2.89 -8.01
N HIS A 234 -1.18 -1.60 -8.32
CA HIS A 234 -1.50 -1.08 -9.66
C HIS A 234 -0.47 -0.04 -10.08
N ASP A 235 -0.38 0.18 -11.38
CA ASP A 235 0.45 1.24 -11.94
C ASP A 235 0.03 2.60 -11.41
N LEU A 236 1.02 3.40 -10.97
CA LEU A 236 0.80 4.74 -10.48
C LEU A 236 1.18 5.74 -11.55
N PHE A 237 0.24 6.59 -11.92
CA PHE A 237 0.42 7.64 -12.93
C PHE A 237 0.67 8.98 -12.24
N LEU A 238 1.82 9.59 -12.53
CA LEU A 238 2.23 10.87 -12.01
C LEU A 238 2.35 11.89 -13.13
N ASP A 239 1.96 13.12 -12.87
CA ASP A 239 2.18 14.21 -13.80
C ASP A 239 3.64 14.65 -13.77
N SER A 240 4.33 14.63 -14.92
CA SER A 240 5.75 14.95 -15.01
C SER A 240 6.06 16.39 -14.57
N SER A 241 5.10 17.30 -14.72
CA SER A 241 5.24 18.69 -14.28
C SER A 241 5.28 18.82 -12.74
N GLN A 242 4.65 17.90 -12.03
CA GLN A 242 4.57 17.90 -10.57
C GLN A 242 5.69 17.11 -9.89
N VAL A 243 6.42 16.27 -10.63
CA VAL A 243 7.51 15.42 -10.09
C VAL A 243 8.90 15.89 -10.53
N GLN A 244 9.11 17.21 -10.57
CA GLN A 244 10.42 17.80 -10.84
C GLN A 244 11.14 18.12 -9.52
N PHE A 245 11.84 17.13 -8.98
CA PHE A 245 12.65 17.32 -7.78
C PHE A 245 14.13 17.49 -8.17
N SER A 246 14.61 18.74 -8.15
CA SER A 246 15.94 19.11 -8.63
C SER A 246 17.05 18.85 -7.61
N ASN A 247 16.73 18.61 -6.34
CA ASN A 247 17.72 18.49 -5.26
C ASN A 247 17.53 17.20 -4.45
N LEU A 248 18.42 16.26 -4.67
CA LEU A 248 18.62 15.08 -3.83
C LEU A 248 19.02 15.52 -2.40
N GLY A 249 18.09 15.42 -1.46
CA GLY A 249 18.41 15.51 -0.04
C GLY A 249 18.36 16.88 0.63
N GLN A 250 17.91 17.93 -0.03
CA GLN A 250 17.62 19.20 0.64
C GLN A 250 16.13 19.34 0.90
N PHE A 251 15.69 18.89 2.07
CA PHE A 251 14.46 19.39 2.67
C PHE A 251 14.69 20.85 3.07
N GLN A 252 14.35 21.78 2.20
CA GLN A 252 14.02 23.11 2.66
C GLN A 252 12.53 23.12 2.91
N PRO A 253 12.08 23.13 4.17
CA PRO A 253 10.75 23.61 4.45
C PRO A 253 10.73 25.06 3.97
N VAL A 254 9.98 25.34 2.90
CA VAL A 254 9.69 26.72 2.51
C VAL A 254 8.75 27.28 3.57
N ILE A 255 9.28 27.58 4.74
CA ILE A 255 8.68 28.54 5.64
C ILE A 255 9.04 29.90 4.99
N GLN A 256 8.21 30.31 4.06
CA GLN A 256 8.15 31.72 3.72
C GLN A 256 7.68 32.43 5.00
N SER A 257 8.65 32.90 5.75
CA SER A 257 8.34 33.87 6.83
C SER A 257 7.61 35.03 6.16
N PRO A 258 6.43 35.41 6.65
CA PRO A 258 5.75 36.58 6.10
C PRO A 258 6.71 37.77 6.22
N VAL A 259 7.05 38.35 5.07
CA VAL A 259 7.82 39.59 5.01
C VAL A 259 7.04 40.62 5.83
N ARG A 260 7.56 40.95 7.01
CA ARG A 260 7.01 42.01 7.81
C ARG A 260 7.19 43.32 7.04
N PRO A 261 6.12 44.07 6.72
CA PRO A 261 6.28 45.37 6.06
C PRO A 261 7.17 46.25 6.95
N GLN A 262 8.25 46.75 6.36
CA GLN A 262 9.08 47.77 7.02
C GLN A 262 8.20 48.99 7.23
N GLN A 263 7.94 49.33 8.48
CA GLN A 263 7.41 50.64 8.83
C GLN A 263 8.47 51.70 8.50
N PRO A 264 8.14 52.76 7.78
CA PRO A 264 9.06 53.87 7.63
C PRO A 264 9.34 54.49 9.00
N GLU A 265 10.62 54.64 9.34
CA GLU A 265 11.04 55.36 10.54
C GLU A 265 10.73 56.88 10.36
N PRO A 266 10.37 57.59 11.46
CA PRO A 266 9.99 59.01 11.44
C PRO A 266 11.14 59.94 11.16
#